data_88bb86de1c263080883711515b49e3c9
#
_entry.id   88bb86de1c263080883711515b49e3c9
#
_cell.length_a   1.000
_cell.length_b   1.000
_cell.length_c   1.000
_cell.angle_alpha   90.00
_cell.angle_beta   90.00
_cell.angle_gamma   90.00
#
_symmetry.space_group_name_H-M   'P 1'
#
loop_
_entity.id
_entity.type
_entity.pdbx_description
1 polymer ?
#
loop_
_entity_poly.entity_id
_entity_poly.type
_entity_poly.pdbx_seq_one_letter_code
_entity_poly.pdbx_strand_id
1 'polypeptide(L)'
;MIVAVFGSAQGELGSESYANAQALGKMLGEAGLDIMTGGYCGTMEAISRGAAEAGAHTFGVSCVDIEIWRPLGVNPWVKTEISTSNLNRRLEVLTRQPDAMIALPGGIGTMVEIMLSLNLMVVKSIPTRPLILIGQEWHASFSAFFENNSAFIRAKDQQLVHFARDNEEAVNLCKSLLFRS
;
A
#
# COMPACT_ATOMS: atom_id res chain seq x y z
N MET A 1 -7.84 0.84 -13.03
CA MET A 1 -6.61 1.31 -12.38
C MET A 1 -6.38 0.51 -11.11
N ILE A 2 -5.13 0.19 -10.81
CA ILE A 2 -4.75 -0.65 -9.66
C ILE A 2 -4.10 0.22 -8.59
N VAL A 3 -4.60 0.13 -7.36
CA VAL A 3 -4.00 0.77 -6.18
C VAL A 3 -3.36 -0.32 -5.32
N ALA A 4 -2.03 -0.24 -5.10
CA ALA A 4 -1.41 -1.07 -4.09
C ALA A 4 -1.67 -0.48 -2.71
N VAL A 5 -2.09 -1.33 -1.77
CA VAL A 5 -2.25 -0.92 -0.38
C VAL A 5 -1.27 -1.72 0.48
N PHE A 6 -0.29 -1.00 1.02
CA PHE A 6 0.71 -1.55 1.92
C PHE A 6 0.15 -1.55 3.34
N GLY A 7 0.25 -2.68 4.00
CA GLY A 7 -0.28 -2.85 5.34
C GLY A 7 0.48 -3.91 6.13
N SER A 8 -0.03 -4.24 7.30
CA SER A 8 0.57 -5.18 8.23
C SER A 8 -0.08 -6.56 8.15
N ALA A 9 0.68 -7.61 8.44
CA ALA A 9 0.13 -8.92 8.76
C ALA A 9 -0.52 -8.97 10.17
N GLN A 10 -0.45 -7.86 10.91
CA GLN A 10 -1.14 -7.65 12.17
C GLN A 10 -2.54 -7.08 11.92
N GLY A 11 -3.38 -7.12 12.94
CA GLY A 11 -4.78 -6.70 12.86
C GLY A 11 -5.69 -7.93 12.80
N GLU A 12 -6.19 -8.33 13.96
CA GLU A 12 -7.13 -9.44 14.06
C GLU A 12 -8.53 -9.00 13.65
N LEU A 13 -9.34 -9.93 13.16
CA LEU A 13 -10.74 -9.71 12.87
C LEU A 13 -11.46 -9.14 14.11
N GLY A 14 -12.14 -8.02 13.93
CA GLY A 14 -12.83 -7.29 15.02
C GLY A 14 -11.98 -6.20 15.68
N SER A 15 -10.70 -6.07 15.35
CA SER A 15 -9.88 -4.94 15.82
C SER A 15 -10.20 -3.66 15.03
N GLU A 16 -9.93 -2.50 15.64
CA GLU A 16 -10.10 -1.20 14.99
C GLU A 16 -9.25 -1.07 13.72
N SER A 17 -8.01 -1.58 13.76
CA SER A 17 -7.13 -1.57 12.60
C SER A 17 -7.66 -2.41 11.44
N TYR A 18 -8.28 -3.57 11.72
CA TYR A 18 -8.95 -4.39 10.72
C TYR A 18 -10.16 -3.66 10.13
N ALA A 19 -11.01 -3.09 10.98
CA ALA A 19 -12.21 -2.36 10.54
C ALA A 19 -11.85 -1.14 9.68
N ASN A 20 -10.85 -0.37 10.07
CA ASN A 20 -10.34 0.77 9.30
C ASN A 20 -9.77 0.34 7.94
N ALA A 21 -9.00 -0.75 7.90
CA ALA A 21 -8.45 -1.28 6.66
C ALA A 21 -9.56 -1.80 5.72
N GLN A 22 -10.56 -2.50 6.26
CA GLN A 22 -11.72 -2.96 5.48
C GLN A 22 -12.51 -1.78 4.90
N ALA A 23 -12.73 -0.73 5.69
CA ALA A 23 -13.39 0.49 5.23
C ALA A 23 -12.61 1.16 4.08
N LEU A 24 -11.27 1.26 4.17
CA LEU A 24 -10.44 1.77 3.09
C LEU A 24 -10.62 0.96 1.80
N GLY A 25 -10.53 -0.39 1.91
CA GLY A 25 -10.73 -1.28 0.77
C GLY A 25 -12.08 -1.08 0.09
N LYS A 26 -13.14 -0.96 0.90
CA LYS A 26 -14.50 -0.69 0.41
C LYS A 26 -14.58 0.64 -0.32
N MET A 27 -14.08 1.72 0.27
CA MET A 27 -14.11 3.06 -0.34
C MET A 27 -13.35 3.12 -1.67
N LEU A 28 -12.20 2.45 -1.77
CA LEU A 28 -11.43 2.35 -3.01
C LEU A 28 -12.20 1.55 -4.08
N GLY A 29 -12.82 0.43 -3.69
CA GLY A 29 -13.65 -0.37 -4.58
C GLY A 29 -14.87 0.40 -5.10
N GLU A 30 -15.57 1.11 -4.23
CA GLU A 30 -16.69 2.01 -4.60
C GLU A 30 -16.25 3.15 -5.54
N ALA A 31 -14.98 3.55 -5.46
CA ALA A 31 -14.37 4.51 -6.38
C ALA A 31 -13.98 3.90 -7.75
N GLY A 32 -14.27 2.61 -7.99
CA GLY A 32 -13.95 1.91 -9.24
C GLY A 32 -12.46 1.56 -9.40
N LEU A 33 -11.74 1.42 -8.30
CA LEU A 33 -10.32 1.09 -8.29
C LEU A 33 -10.13 -0.39 -7.89
N ASP A 34 -9.28 -1.09 -8.64
CA ASP A 34 -8.85 -2.44 -8.28
C ASP A 34 -7.73 -2.37 -7.24
N ILE A 35 -7.65 -3.40 -6.40
CA ILE A 35 -6.76 -3.39 -5.25
C ILE A 35 -5.68 -4.46 -5.38
N MET A 36 -4.45 -4.08 -5.05
CA MET A 36 -3.33 -5.00 -4.90
C MET A 36 -2.80 -4.95 -3.47
N THR A 37 -2.66 -6.10 -2.82
CA THR A 37 -2.07 -6.22 -1.48
C THR A 37 -0.99 -7.28 -1.46
N GLY A 38 -0.32 -7.43 -0.32
CA GLY A 38 0.57 -8.56 -0.08
C GLY A 38 -0.13 -9.93 0.01
N GLY A 39 -1.46 -9.96 -0.05
CA GLY A 39 -2.28 -11.17 -0.20
C GLY A 39 -2.51 -11.98 1.07
N TYR A 40 -1.82 -11.71 2.19
CA TYR A 40 -1.90 -12.50 3.41
C TYR A 40 -2.96 -11.98 4.40
N CYS A 41 -2.80 -12.29 5.67
CA CYS A 41 -3.71 -11.93 6.76
C CYS A 41 -3.58 -10.47 7.24
N GLY A 42 -4.30 -10.14 8.30
CA GLY A 42 -4.25 -8.84 8.95
C GLY A 42 -4.91 -7.74 8.13
N THR A 43 -4.31 -6.56 8.11
CA THR A 43 -4.88 -5.43 7.34
C THR A 43 -4.89 -5.69 5.83
N MET A 44 -4.01 -6.55 5.29
CA MET A 44 -4.03 -6.95 3.88
C MET A 44 -5.32 -7.72 3.53
N GLU A 45 -5.71 -8.65 4.41
CA GLU A 45 -6.99 -9.37 4.25
C GLU A 45 -8.18 -8.42 4.37
N ALA A 46 -8.18 -7.54 5.38
CA ALA A 46 -9.25 -6.58 5.60
C ALA A 46 -9.49 -5.69 4.37
N ILE A 47 -8.42 -5.16 3.78
CA ILE A 47 -8.48 -4.36 2.54
C ILE A 47 -9.05 -5.18 1.39
N SER A 48 -8.53 -6.40 1.17
CA SER A 48 -9.00 -7.28 0.10
C SER A 48 -10.48 -7.61 0.27
N ARG A 49 -10.92 -7.83 1.51
CA ARG A 49 -12.32 -8.07 1.86
C ARG A 49 -13.20 -6.87 1.51
N GLY A 50 -12.87 -5.68 2.02
CA GLY A 50 -13.66 -4.48 1.76
C GLY A 50 -13.77 -4.16 0.27
N ALA A 51 -12.68 -4.30 -0.48
CA ALA A 51 -12.67 -4.10 -1.93
C ALA A 51 -13.53 -5.14 -2.68
N ALA A 52 -13.42 -6.42 -2.31
CA ALA A 52 -14.21 -7.49 -2.91
C ALA A 52 -15.71 -7.33 -2.63
N GLU A 53 -16.08 -6.93 -1.40
CA GLU A 53 -17.47 -6.60 -1.00
C GLU A 53 -18.03 -5.43 -1.81
N ALA A 54 -17.19 -4.48 -2.24
CA ALA A 54 -17.56 -3.37 -3.13
C ALA A 54 -17.52 -3.73 -4.63
N GLY A 55 -17.23 -4.98 -4.99
CA GLY A 55 -17.21 -5.47 -6.37
C GLY A 55 -15.88 -5.25 -7.12
N ALA A 56 -14.86 -4.68 -6.50
CA ALA A 56 -13.55 -4.48 -7.11
C ALA A 56 -12.81 -5.80 -7.38
N HIS A 57 -11.85 -5.77 -8.30
CA HIS A 57 -10.91 -6.87 -8.47
C HIS A 57 -9.78 -6.76 -7.45
N THR A 58 -9.38 -7.90 -6.88
CA THR A 58 -8.37 -7.96 -5.81
C THR A 58 -7.21 -8.85 -6.23
N PHE A 59 -6.00 -8.29 -6.19
CA PHE A 59 -4.75 -8.99 -6.43
C PHE A 59 -4.02 -9.21 -5.12
N GLY A 60 -3.55 -10.45 -4.89
CA GLY A 60 -2.69 -10.79 -3.76
C GLY A 60 -1.31 -11.21 -4.26
N VAL A 61 -0.27 -10.53 -3.81
CA VAL A 61 1.12 -10.85 -4.22
C VAL A 61 1.76 -11.73 -3.17
N SER A 62 1.79 -13.04 -3.42
CA SER A 62 2.41 -14.03 -2.54
C SER A 62 3.91 -14.21 -2.83
N CYS A 63 4.62 -14.89 -1.93
CA CYS A 63 6.06 -15.08 -2.02
C CYS A 63 6.47 -16.38 -1.32
N VAL A 64 7.25 -17.20 -2.02
CA VAL A 64 7.77 -18.48 -1.51
C VAL A 64 8.56 -18.29 -0.21
N ASP A 65 9.40 -17.25 -0.11
CA ASP A 65 10.20 -17.00 1.10
C ASP A 65 9.31 -16.78 2.33
N ILE A 66 8.18 -16.09 2.17
CA ILE A 66 7.22 -15.83 3.25
C ILE A 66 6.47 -17.09 3.61
N GLU A 67 6.06 -17.89 2.61
CA GLU A 67 5.29 -19.12 2.83
C GLU A 67 6.11 -20.21 3.47
N ILE A 68 7.41 -20.30 3.20
CA ILE A 68 8.33 -21.20 3.92
C ILE A 68 8.40 -20.82 5.39
N TRP A 69 8.48 -19.51 5.69
CA TRP A 69 8.54 -19.00 7.06
C TRP A 69 7.17 -19.04 7.76
N ARG A 70 6.09 -18.79 7.01
CA ARG A 70 4.73 -18.67 7.53
C ARG A 70 3.72 -19.22 6.50
N PRO A 71 3.43 -20.54 6.51
CA PRO A 71 2.59 -21.19 5.50
C PRO A 71 1.10 -20.90 5.70
N LEU A 72 0.66 -19.69 5.33
CA LEU A 72 -0.74 -19.26 5.47
C LEU A 72 -1.53 -19.29 4.15
N GLY A 73 -0.83 -19.24 3.00
CA GLY A 73 -1.47 -18.99 1.71
C GLY A 73 -2.09 -17.58 1.61
N VAL A 74 -2.67 -17.27 0.47
CA VAL A 74 -3.39 -16.01 0.28
C VAL A 74 -4.76 -16.03 0.96
N ASN A 75 -5.25 -14.87 1.38
CA ASN A 75 -6.55 -14.74 2.01
C ASN A 75 -7.71 -15.00 1.01
N PRO A 76 -8.91 -15.40 1.50
CA PRO A 76 -10.01 -15.85 0.64
C PRO A 76 -10.64 -14.74 -0.23
N TRP A 77 -10.29 -13.49 0.02
CA TRP A 77 -10.82 -12.33 -0.72
C TRP A 77 -9.96 -11.95 -1.93
N VAL A 78 -8.82 -12.62 -2.12
CA VAL A 78 -7.95 -12.46 -3.30
C VAL A 78 -8.59 -13.18 -4.49
N LYS A 79 -8.93 -12.42 -5.53
CA LYS A 79 -9.47 -12.97 -6.79
C LYS A 79 -8.37 -13.48 -7.73
N THR A 80 -7.22 -12.80 -7.72
CA THR A 80 -6.06 -13.18 -8.54
C THR A 80 -4.80 -13.19 -7.67
N GLU A 81 -4.20 -14.35 -7.52
CA GLU A 81 -2.89 -14.49 -6.90
C GLU A 81 -1.78 -14.26 -7.92
N ILE A 82 -0.79 -13.44 -7.54
CA ILE A 82 0.47 -13.28 -8.25
C ILE A 82 1.56 -13.90 -7.37
N SER A 83 1.86 -15.17 -7.63
CA SER A 83 2.89 -15.90 -6.91
C SER A 83 4.28 -15.50 -7.38
N THR A 84 5.18 -15.21 -6.45
CA THR A 84 6.55 -14.79 -6.73
C THR A 84 7.57 -15.73 -6.07
N SER A 85 8.72 -15.90 -6.71
CA SER A 85 9.75 -16.83 -6.28
C SER A 85 10.52 -16.39 -5.02
N ASN A 86 10.55 -15.09 -4.73
CA ASN A 86 11.28 -14.52 -3.60
C ASN A 86 10.78 -13.12 -3.26
N LEU A 87 11.22 -12.59 -2.10
CA LEU A 87 10.82 -11.30 -1.58
C LEU A 87 11.14 -10.14 -2.53
N ASN A 88 12.28 -10.17 -3.23
CA ASN A 88 12.65 -9.10 -4.16
C ASN A 88 11.66 -9.02 -5.34
N ARG A 89 11.26 -10.17 -5.89
CA ARG A 89 10.26 -10.21 -6.97
C ARG A 89 8.89 -9.76 -6.50
N ARG A 90 8.52 -10.10 -5.27
CA ARG A 90 7.28 -9.62 -4.65
C ARG A 90 7.27 -8.08 -4.55
N LEU A 91 8.34 -7.51 -4.01
CA LEU A 91 8.50 -6.06 -3.91
C LEU A 91 8.46 -5.38 -5.28
N GLU A 92 9.08 -6.00 -6.30
CA GLU A 92 9.05 -5.50 -7.67
C GLU A 92 7.61 -5.43 -8.21
N VAL A 93 6.79 -6.46 -8.02
CA VAL A 93 5.38 -6.46 -8.43
C VAL A 93 4.60 -5.38 -7.69
N LEU A 94 4.70 -5.33 -6.36
CA LEU A 94 3.97 -4.40 -5.49
C LEU A 94 4.30 -2.92 -5.76
N THR A 95 5.50 -2.62 -6.27
CA THR A 95 5.95 -1.23 -6.47
C THR A 95 5.93 -0.78 -7.93
N ARG A 96 5.93 -1.72 -8.91
CA ARG A 96 6.01 -1.36 -10.33
C ARG A 96 4.69 -1.46 -11.09
N GLN A 97 3.79 -2.36 -10.67
CA GLN A 97 2.54 -2.58 -11.40
C GLN A 97 1.42 -1.60 -11.05
N PRO A 98 1.25 -1.16 -9.78
CA PRO A 98 0.13 -0.29 -9.42
C PRO A 98 0.22 1.10 -10.05
N ASP A 99 -0.93 1.73 -10.26
CA ASP A 99 -1.05 3.12 -10.71
C ASP A 99 -0.88 4.12 -9.56
N ALA A 100 -1.20 3.69 -8.32
CA ALA A 100 -1.01 4.45 -7.09
C ALA A 100 -0.70 3.51 -5.91
N MET A 101 -0.15 4.06 -4.84
CA MET A 101 0.23 3.34 -3.64
C MET A 101 -0.30 4.07 -2.41
N ILE A 102 -0.93 3.32 -1.50
CA ILE A 102 -1.40 3.82 -0.20
C ILE A 102 -0.77 2.96 0.89
N ALA A 103 -0.25 3.57 1.94
CA ALA A 103 0.28 2.86 3.09
C ALA A 103 -0.54 3.15 4.34
N LEU A 104 -1.09 2.10 4.94
CA LEU A 104 -1.64 2.10 6.30
C LEU A 104 -0.51 2.10 7.33
N PRO A 105 -0.78 2.42 8.60
CA PRO A 105 0.15 2.16 9.69
C PRO A 105 0.66 0.71 9.64
N GLY A 106 1.98 0.54 9.70
CA GLY A 106 2.59 -0.77 9.50
C GLY A 106 4.02 -0.85 10.02
N GLY A 107 4.62 -2.02 9.88
CA GLY A 107 5.97 -2.29 10.36
C GLY A 107 7.07 -2.18 9.30
N ILE A 108 8.14 -2.97 9.49
CA ILE A 108 9.34 -2.95 8.64
C ILE A 108 9.00 -3.26 7.17
N GLY A 109 8.12 -4.24 6.92
CA GLY A 109 7.72 -4.60 5.55
C GLY A 109 7.07 -3.43 4.83
N THR A 110 6.12 -2.76 5.49
CA THR A 110 5.45 -1.57 4.95
C THR A 110 6.45 -0.43 4.69
N MET A 111 7.39 -0.21 5.60
CA MET A 111 8.46 0.79 5.41
C MET A 111 9.32 0.47 4.19
N VAL A 112 9.68 -0.80 3.97
CA VAL A 112 10.45 -1.22 2.78
C VAL A 112 9.68 -0.93 1.50
N GLU A 113 8.38 -1.24 1.47
CA GLU A 113 7.51 -0.97 0.32
C GLU A 113 7.42 0.53 0.01
N ILE A 114 7.23 1.36 1.04
CA ILE A 114 7.21 2.84 0.91
C ILE A 114 8.56 3.36 0.38
N MET A 115 9.66 3.00 1.04
CA MET A 115 10.98 3.52 0.70
C MET A 115 11.46 3.05 -0.67
N LEU A 116 11.16 1.80 -1.04
CA LEU A 116 11.47 1.29 -2.37
C LEU A 116 10.68 2.04 -3.44
N SER A 117 9.36 2.24 -3.24
CA SER A 117 8.52 3.01 -4.16
C SER A 117 9.04 4.42 -4.35
N LEU A 118 9.34 5.11 -3.25
CA LEU A 118 9.91 6.45 -3.26
C LEU A 118 11.24 6.48 -4.03
N ASN A 119 12.16 5.57 -3.71
CA ASN A 119 13.45 5.51 -4.37
C ASN A 119 13.34 5.24 -5.87
N LEU A 120 12.45 4.31 -6.29
CA LEU A 120 12.22 4.02 -7.70
C LEU A 120 11.71 5.25 -8.48
N MET A 121 10.88 6.09 -7.86
CA MET A 121 10.42 7.36 -8.43
C MET A 121 11.55 8.41 -8.48
N VAL A 122 12.33 8.52 -7.40
CA VAL A 122 13.47 9.45 -7.32
C VAL A 122 14.51 9.20 -8.42
N VAL A 123 14.85 7.93 -8.66
CA VAL A 123 15.80 7.52 -9.72
C VAL A 123 15.13 7.37 -11.10
N LYS A 124 13.82 7.67 -11.20
CA LYS A 124 13.03 7.57 -12.45
C LYS A 124 12.99 6.16 -13.05
N SER A 125 13.12 5.13 -12.23
CA SER A 125 12.98 3.72 -12.64
C SER A 125 11.50 3.33 -12.87
N ILE A 126 10.58 4.09 -12.27
CA ILE A 126 9.15 4.09 -12.54
C ILE A 126 8.66 5.53 -12.73
N PRO A 127 7.52 5.77 -13.41
CA PRO A 127 6.86 7.07 -13.44
C PRO A 127 6.52 7.56 -12.03
N THR A 128 6.41 8.87 -11.86
CA THR A 128 5.84 9.44 -10.62
C THR A 128 4.38 9.02 -10.52
N ARG A 129 4.03 8.45 -9.36
CA ARG A 129 2.69 7.96 -9.02
C ARG A 129 2.30 8.45 -7.64
N PRO A 130 1.00 8.56 -7.31
CA PRO A 130 0.58 8.87 -5.96
C PRO A 130 1.15 7.85 -4.96
N LEU A 131 1.87 8.34 -3.95
CA LEU A 131 2.33 7.57 -2.80
C LEU A 131 1.79 8.27 -1.55
N ILE A 132 0.74 7.70 -0.96
CA ILE A 132 -0.07 8.33 0.10
C ILE A 132 0.11 7.53 1.39
N LEU A 133 0.51 8.19 2.46
CA LEU A 133 0.72 7.59 3.77
C LEU A 133 -0.40 8.05 4.71
N ILE A 134 -1.12 7.10 5.31
CA ILE A 134 -2.25 7.38 6.21
C ILE A 134 -1.79 7.33 7.66
N GLY A 135 -2.09 8.38 8.41
CA GLY A 135 -1.89 8.45 9.86
C GLY A 135 -0.77 9.39 10.29
N GLN A 136 -0.93 9.86 11.51
CA GLN A 136 0.00 10.82 12.13
C GLN A 136 1.40 10.21 12.35
N GLU A 137 1.47 8.90 12.56
CA GLU A 137 2.72 8.17 12.79
C GLU A 137 3.65 8.25 11.57
N TRP A 138 3.10 8.06 10.36
CA TRP A 138 3.86 8.22 9.12
C TRP A 138 4.26 9.68 8.90
N HIS A 139 3.33 10.61 9.12
CA HIS A 139 3.63 12.02 9.00
C HIS A 139 4.79 12.44 9.91
N ALA A 140 4.74 12.07 11.17
CA ALA A 140 5.80 12.39 12.14
C ALA A 140 7.14 11.74 11.75
N SER A 141 7.12 10.45 11.40
CA SER A 141 8.32 9.68 11.05
C SER A 141 9.01 10.24 9.79
N PHE A 142 8.24 10.52 8.73
CA PHE A 142 8.80 11.04 7.49
C PHE A 142 9.20 12.51 7.59
N SER A 143 8.47 13.34 8.34
CA SER A 143 8.89 14.72 8.62
C SER A 143 10.23 14.76 9.32
N ALA A 144 10.40 13.98 10.39
CA ALA A 144 11.68 13.87 11.10
C ALA A 144 12.80 13.30 10.20
N PHE A 145 12.50 12.27 9.40
CA PHE A 145 13.47 11.70 8.46
C PHE A 145 13.94 12.73 7.43
N PHE A 146 13.03 13.48 6.83
CA PHE A 146 13.35 14.49 5.84
C PHE A 146 14.11 15.68 6.43
N GLU A 147 13.72 16.15 7.61
CA GLU A 147 14.38 17.25 8.33
C GLU A 147 15.82 16.86 8.68
N ASN A 148 16.02 15.73 9.34
CA ASN A 148 17.34 15.27 9.77
C ASN A 148 18.29 14.92 8.61
N ASN A 149 17.76 14.65 7.42
CA ASN A 149 18.52 14.29 6.23
C ASN A 149 18.41 15.33 5.10
N SER A 150 18.04 16.57 5.42
CA SER A 150 17.79 17.63 4.43
C SER A 150 18.98 17.97 3.55
N ALA A 151 20.20 17.72 4.01
CA ALA A 151 21.43 17.87 3.21
C ALA A 151 21.55 16.80 2.09
N PHE A 152 20.85 15.67 2.19
CA PHE A 152 20.94 14.54 1.27
C PHE A 152 19.63 14.31 0.49
N ILE A 153 18.51 14.85 0.93
CA ILE A 153 17.18 14.65 0.31
C ILE A 153 16.69 15.98 -0.25
N ARG A 154 16.53 16.04 -1.57
CA ARG A 154 16.09 17.27 -2.24
C ARG A 154 14.62 17.54 -1.93
N ALA A 155 14.24 18.80 -1.79
CA ALA A 155 12.85 19.20 -1.50
C ALA A 155 11.84 18.63 -2.51
N LYS A 156 12.20 18.53 -3.80
CA LYS A 156 11.34 17.93 -4.82
C LYS A 156 11.09 16.44 -4.63
N ASP A 157 12.03 15.72 -3.99
CA ASP A 157 11.89 14.28 -3.75
C ASP A 157 10.96 14.03 -2.55
N GLN A 158 10.94 14.95 -1.58
CA GLN A 158 10.00 14.93 -0.45
C GLN A 158 8.53 15.10 -0.93
N GLN A 159 8.32 15.89 -1.98
CA GLN A 159 6.99 16.15 -2.56
C GLN A 159 6.39 14.92 -3.27
N LEU A 160 7.14 13.85 -3.45
CA LEU A 160 6.63 12.58 -3.98
C LEU A 160 5.80 11.80 -2.95
N VAL A 161 5.89 12.17 -1.68
CA VAL A 161 5.12 11.56 -0.58
C VAL A 161 4.00 12.50 -0.19
N HIS A 162 2.78 11.97 -0.15
CA HIS A 162 1.59 12.66 0.30
C HIS A 162 1.12 12.07 1.62
N PHE A 163 0.58 12.90 2.49
CA PHE A 163 0.04 12.46 3.78
C PHE A 163 -1.45 12.66 3.82
N ALA A 164 -2.16 11.71 4.41
CA ALA A 164 -3.58 11.77 4.67
C ALA A 164 -3.83 11.46 6.16
N ARG A 165 -4.79 12.15 6.75
CA ARG A 165 -5.17 11.95 8.16
C ARG A 165 -5.96 10.66 8.35
N ASP A 166 -6.79 10.33 7.36
CA ASP A 166 -7.75 9.24 7.40
C ASP A 166 -8.00 8.64 6.00
N ASN A 167 -8.84 7.64 5.95
CA ASN A 167 -9.19 6.91 4.73
C ASN A 167 -9.88 7.81 3.70
N GLU A 168 -10.78 8.70 4.14
CA GLU A 168 -11.53 9.58 3.25
C GLU A 168 -10.60 10.56 2.53
N GLU A 169 -9.71 11.20 3.27
CA GLU A 169 -8.70 12.09 2.70
C GLU A 169 -7.77 11.34 1.74
N ALA A 170 -7.34 10.12 2.10
CA ALA A 170 -6.48 9.30 1.25
C ALA A 170 -7.15 8.92 -0.07
N VAL A 171 -8.41 8.49 -0.04
CA VAL A 171 -9.16 8.13 -1.26
C VAL A 171 -9.40 9.36 -2.14
N ASN A 172 -9.78 10.49 -1.56
CA ASN A 172 -9.99 11.74 -2.28
C ASN A 172 -8.69 12.23 -2.94
N LEU A 173 -7.59 12.19 -2.21
CA LEU A 173 -6.26 12.54 -2.71
C LEU A 173 -5.81 11.59 -3.82
N CYS A 174 -5.98 10.29 -3.65
CA CYS A 174 -5.67 9.27 -4.65
C CYS A 174 -6.43 9.54 -5.97
N LYS A 175 -7.74 9.75 -5.89
CA LYS A 175 -8.57 10.09 -7.05
C LYS A 175 -8.10 11.38 -7.73
N SER A 176 -7.86 12.44 -6.95
CA SER A 176 -7.43 13.72 -7.50
C SER A 176 -6.08 13.65 -8.22
N LEU A 177 -5.17 12.79 -7.77
CA LEU A 177 -3.86 12.61 -8.37
C LEU A 177 -3.87 11.64 -9.57
N LEU A 178 -4.72 10.60 -9.54
CA LEU A 178 -4.86 9.64 -10.64
C LEU A 178 -5.62 10.20 -11.84
N PHE A 179 -6.64 11.04 -11.60
CA PHE A 179 -7.54 11.54 -12.63
C PHE A 179 -7.31 13.04 -12.96
N ARG A 180 -6.13 13.57 -12.61
CA ARG A 180 -5.75 14.91 -13.09
C ARG A 180 -5.62 14.88 -14.61
N SER A 181 -6.61 15.49 -15.28
CA SER A 181 -6.61 15.85 -16.70
C SER A 181 -5.63 16.97 -16.96
#